data_17a06dc81a796519f92a5c143a188528
#
_entry.id   17a06dc81a796519f92a5c143a188528
#
_cell.length_a   1.000
_cell.length_b   1.000
_cell.length_c   1.000
_cell.angle_alpha   90.00
_cell.angle_beta   90.00
_cell.angle_gamma   90.00
#
_symmetry.space_group_name_H-M   'P 1'
#
loop_
_entity.id
_entity.type
_entity.pdbx_description
1 polymer ?
#
loop_
_entity_poly.entity_id
_entity_poly.type
_entity_poly.pdbx_seq_one_letter_code
_entity_poly.pdbx_strand_id
1 'polypeptide(L)'
;MSKPLNRPDAPSHGSGVAAFVPGAPPAVVAPPPLPPAERARLDEAFRATLARGVHGLCFSPYLEGQQPGSQVSEAQIRERLAICRPHTRWVRSFSCTDGHEQTPRIAHEMGLKTLVGAWLGIDAEINARELEGVIAVARAGHADIVAVGNEVLLRGDLTEDELIERIEHVKRALPGVPVGYVDAYFLFEKHPRVTAVCDVVMTNCYPFWEGCPREQALPYLQQMLATTRAAAAGKRVLISETGWPDQGSAFHGAVPGHEAAMQTFIDTAAWAEREGIEWFHFAA
;
A
#
# COMPACT_ATOMS: atom_id res chain seq x y z
N MET A 1 5.13 -17.45 5.99
CA MET A 1 4.94 -17.81 4.56
C MET A 1 3.47 -17.64 4.22
N SER A 2 3.09 -16.47 3.74
CA SER A 2 1.71 -16.22 3.30
C SER A 2 1.47 -16.95 2.00
N LYS A 3 0.38 -17.74 1.93
CA LYS A 3 -0.04 -18.40 0.69
C LYS A 3 -0.27 -17.35 -0.40
N PRO A 4 0.12 -17.58 -1.65
CA PRO A 4 -0.26 -16.72 -2.76
C PRO A 4 -1.79 -16.69 -2.86
N LEU A 5 -2.37 -15.49 -2.81
CA LEU A 5 -3.78 -15.25 -3.08
C LEU A 5 -4.06 -15.61 -4.54
N ASN A 6 -4.94 -16.58 -4.74
CA ASN A 6 -5.51 -16.87 -6.06
C ASN A 6 -6.34 -15.66 -6.48
N ARG A 7 -5.80 -14.81 -7.36
CA ARG A 7 -6.57 -13.71 -7.95
C ARG A 7 -7.44 -14.25 -9.08
N PRO A 8 -8.72 -13.89 -9.15
CA PRO A 8 -9.52 -14.14 -10.33
C PRO A 8 -8.98 -13.35 -11.54
N ASP A 9 -9.11 -13.90 -12.72
CA ASP A 9 -8.64 -13.31 -13.98
C ASP A 9 -9.09 -11.85 -14.13
N ALA A 10 -8.12 -10.94 -14.31
CA ALA A 10 -8.38 -9.51 -14.54
C ALA A 10 -9.06 -9.33 -15.92
N PRO A 11 -10.10 -8.49 -16.03
CA PRO A 11 -10.73 -8.22 -17.31
C PRO A 11 -9.84 -7.34 -18.20
N SER A 12 -9.69 -7.73 -19.45
CA SER A 12 -9.03 -6.94 -20.48
C SER A 12 -9.87 -5.72 -20.86
N HIS A 13 -9.38 -4.51 -20.60
CA HIS A 13 -9.95 -3.28 -21.13
C HIS A 13 -8.91 -2.55 -21.99
N GLY A 14 -9.25 -2.42 -23.27
CA GLY A 14 -8.41 -1.75 -24.25
C GLY A 14 -8.58 -0.25 -24.24
N SER A 15 -7.49 0.49 -24.33
CA SER A 15 -7.33 1.73 -25.06
C SER A 15 -5.84 2.15 -25.17
N GLY A 16 -5.30 2.14 -26.35
CA GLY A 16 -4.43 3.13 -26.98
C GLY A 16 -2.97 3.29 -26.55
N VAL A 17 -2.43 2.52 -25.61
CA VAL A 17 -1.00 2.23 -25.42
C VAL A 17 -0.94 0.73 -25.34
N ALA A 18 0.12 0.06 -25.86
CA ALA A 18 0.19 -1.39 -25.80
C ALA A 18 0.06 -1.85 -24.34
N ALA A 19 -1.18 -2.06 -23.92
CA ALA A 19 -1.51 -2.44 -22.56
C ALA A 19 -0.89 -3.83 -22.31
N PHE A 20 -0.17 -3.96 -21.21
CA PHE A 20 0.22 -5.27 -20.73
C PHE A 20 -1.06 -6.11 -20.56
N VAL A 21 -1.19 -7.16 -21.31
CA VAL A 21 -2.26 -8.15 -21.19
C VAL A 21 -1.64 -9.38 -20.53
N PRO A 22 -2.09 -9.79 -19.33
CA PRO A 22 -1.64 -11.02 -18.71
C PRO A 22 -1.93 -12.22 -19.66
N GLY A 23 -0.89 -12.80 -20.19
CA GLY A 23 -0.97 -13.98 -21.07
C GLY A 23 -0.09 -15.10 -20.54
N ALA A 24 -0.31 -16.35 -21.03
CA ALA A 24 0.49 -17.51 -20.63
C ALA A 24 2.00 -17.22 -20.78
N PRO A 25 2.81 -17.50 -19.73
CA PRO A 25 4.14 -16.95 -19.65
C PRO A 25 5.13 -17.64 -20.60
N PRO A 26 6.04 -16.90 -21.26
CA PRO A 26 7.31 -17.47 -21.64
C PRO A 26 8.07 -17.88 -20.37
N ALA A 27 8.93 -18.89 -20.46
CA ALA A 27 9.82 -19.25 -19.36
C ALA A 27 10.68 -18.02 -19.03
N VAL A 28 10.47 -17.45 -17.83
CA VAL A 28 11.16 -16.22 -17.44
C VAL A 28 12.54 -16.61 -16.95
N VAL A 29 13.56 -16.22 -17.72
CA VAL A 29 14.96 -16.31 -17.30
C VAL A 29 15.26 -15.04 -16.49
N ALA A 30 15.77 -15.21 -15.27
CA ALA A 30 16.23 -14.06 -14.48
C ALA A 30 17.26 -13.27 -15.30
N PRO A 31 17.18 -11.94 -15.35
CA PRO A 31 18.15 -11.12 -16.05
C PRO A 31 19.55 -11.36 -15.47
N PRO A 32 20.61 -11.28 -16.29
CA PRO A 32 21.97 -11.38 -15.78
C PRO A 32 22.24 -10.23 -14.78
N PRO A 33 23.12 -10.46 -13.78
CA PRO A 33 23.47 -9.42 -12.84
C PRO A 33 24.09 -8.22 -13.56
N LEU A 34 23.83 -7.01 -13.06
CA LEU A 34 24.37 -5.77 -13.61
C LEU A 34 25.92 -5.77 -13.53
N PRO A 35 26.59 -5.18 -14.54
CA PRO A 35 28.01 -4.89 -14.45
C PRO A 35 28.33 -4.06 -13.18
N PRO A 36 29.50 -4.27 -12.53
CA PRO A 36 29.82 -3.61 -11.25
C PRO A 36 29.68 -2.08 -11.28
N ALA A 37 30.02 -1.43 -12.38
CA ALA A 37 29.90 0.02 -12.50
C ALA A 37 28.44 0.49 -12.58
N GLU A 38 27.55 -0.27 -13.23
CA GLU A 38 26.11 0.01 -13.31
C GLU A 38 25.45 -0.26 -11.96
N ARG A 39 25.84 -1.33 -11.29
CA ARG A 39 25.37 -1.64 -9.93
C ARG A 39 25.72 -0.51 -8.96
N ALA A 40 26.96 -0.01 -8.98
CA ALA A 40 27.38 1.09 -8.12
C ALA A 40 26.56 2.38 -8.37
N ARG A 41 26.22 2.68 -9.63
CA ARG A 41 25.35 3.81 -9.98
C ARG A 41 23.94 3.64 -9.46
N LEU A 42 23.39 2.44 -9.55
CA LEU A 42 22.07 2.10 -9.05
C LEU A 42 22.01 2.26 -7.52
N ASP A 43 23.02 1.73 -6.81
CA ASP A 43 23.16 1.87 -5.35
C ASP A 43 23.25 3.34 -4.93
N GLU A 44 24.00 4.15 -5.64
CA GLU A 44 24.12 5.60 -5.39
C GLU A 44 22.79 6.32 -5.62
N ALA A 45 22.10 6.04 -6.73
CA ALA A 45 20.79 6.62 -7.04
C ALA A 45 19.74 6.23 -6.02
N PHE A 46 19.73 4.98 -5.54
CA PHE A 46 18.82 4.49 -4.51
C PHE A 46 19.06 5.23 -3.19
N ARG A 47 20.33 5.32 -2.73
CA ARG A 47 20.69 6.08 -1.51
C ARG A 47 20.31 7.55 -1.61
N ALA A 48 20.55 8.17 -2.76
CA ALA A 48 20.16 9.57 -3.00
C ALA A 48 18.64 9.76 -2.95
N THR A 49 17.87 8.81 -3.48
CA THR A 49 16.40 8.83 -3.41
C THR A 49 15.91 8.70 -1.98
N LEU A 50 16.46 7.76 -1.20
CA LEU A 50 16.15 7.61 0.22
C LEU A 50 16.52 8.85 1.03
N ALA A 51 17.67 9.47 0.75
CA ALA A 51 18.12 10.67 1.45
C ALA A 51 17.22 11.90 1.23
N ARG A 52 16.57 12.01 0.04
CA ARG A 52 15.56 13.05 -0.21
C ARG A 52 14.24 12.79 0.53
N GLY A 53 13.99 11.57 0.92
CA GLY A 53 12.75 11.12 1.52
C GLY A 53 11.60 10.99 0.51
N VAL A 54 10.81 9.94 0.64
CA VAL A 54 9.63 9.68 -0.17
C VAL A 54 8.35 10.19 0.49
N HIS A 55 7.21 10.10 -0.18
CA HIS A 55 5.94 10.50 0.38
C HIS A 55 5.60 9.67 1.61
N GLY A 56 5.54 8.34 1.49
CA GLY A 56 5.16 7.46 2.58
C GLY A 56 5.77 6.06 2.49
N LEU A 57 5.90 5.42 3.64
CA LEU A 57 6.28 4.01 3.79
C LEU A 57 5.15 3.25 4.49
N CYS A 58 4.84 2.05 4.00
CA CYS A 58 4.05 1.08 4.74
C CYS A 58 4.90 0.51 5.86
N PHE A 59 4.43 0.66 7.08
CA PHE A 59 5.21 0.35 8.28
C PHE A 59 4.69 -0.90 8.99
N SER A 60 5.58 -1.86 9.19
CA SER A 60 5.36 -3.02 10.04
C SER A 60 6.40 -3.06 11.15
N PRO A 61 6.01 -3.05 12.44
CA PRO A 61 6.96 -3.07 13.54
C PRO A 61 7.50 -4.46 13.88
N TYR A 62 7.02 -5.51 13.24
CA TYR A 62 7.38 -6.89 13.59
C TYR A 62 8.87 -7.16 13.51
N LEU A 63 9.36 -7.91 14.49
CA LEU A 63 10.69 -8.51 14.53
C LEU A 63 10.64 -9.96 14.02
N GLU A 64 11.81 -10.55 13.84
CA GLU A 64 11.91 -11.96 13.47
C GLU A 64 11.14 -12.86 14.46
N GLY A 65 10.33 -13.78 13.94
CA GLY A 65 9.45 -14.66 14.70
C GLY A 65 8.12 -14.05 15.15
N GLN A 66 7.88 -12.77 14.96
CA GLN A 66 6.58 -12.14 15.19
C GLN A 66 5.69 -12.20 13.94
N GLN A 67 4.38 -12.19 14.15
CA GLN A 67 3.35 -12.25 13.10
C GLN A 67 2.08 -11.53 13.56
N PRO A 68 1.07 -11.33 12.69
CA PRO A 68 -0.22 -10.80 13.11
C PRO A 68 -0.78 -11.52 14.34
N GLY A 69 -1.23 -10.74 15.35
CA GLY A 69 -1.61 -11.21 16.67
C GLY A 69 -0.47 -11.21 17.70
N SER A 70 0.77 -10.95 17.28
CA SER A 70 1.86 -10.72 18.25
C SER A 70 1.74 -9.34 18.88
N GLN A 71 1.84 -9.28 20.21
CA GLN A 71 1.86 -8.00 20.94
C GLN A 71 3.15 -7.24 20.61
N VAL A 72 3.04 -6.00 20.12
CA VAL A 72 4.19 -5.11 19.87
C VAL A 72 4.31 -4.07 20.98
N SER A 73 5.56 -3.77 21.37
CA SER A 73 5.82 -2.78 22.41
C SER A 73 6.10 -1.39 21.84
N GLU A 74 5.86 -0.35 22.64
CA GLU A 74 6.22 1.02 22.28
C GLU A 74 7.71 1.17 21.96
N ALA A 75 8.59 0.53 22.72
CA ALA A 75 10.03 0.57 22.49
C ALA A 75 10.41 0.01 21.11
N GLN A 76 9.82 -1.13 20.75
CA GLN A 76 10.00 -1.76 19.43
C GLN A 76 9.51 -0.85 18.30
N ILE A 77 8.32 -0.24 18.45
CA ILE A 77 7.77 0.69 17.46
C ILE A 77 8.71 1.89 17.28
N ARG A 78 9.19 2.49 18.39
CA ARG A 78 10.12 3.63 18.35
C ARG A 78 11.42 3.29 17.63
N GLU A 79 12.01 2.16 17.93
CA GLU A 79 13.24 1.70 17.29
C GLU A 79 13.05 1.53 15.77
N ARG A 80 11.98 0.86 15.36
CA ARG A 80 11.70 0.65 13.94
C ARG A 80 11.34 1.93 13.20
N LEU A 81 10.54 2.81 13.80
CA LEU A 81 10.21 4.12 13.22
C LEU A 81 11.44 5.03 13.10
N ALA A 82 12.40 4.95 14.04
CA ALA A 82 13.64 5.72 13.96
C ALA A 82 14.46 5.40 12.70
N ILE A 83 14.37 4.16 12.19
CA ILE A 83 15.02 3.74 10.93
C ILE A 83 14.29 4.38 9.73
N CYS A 84 12.97 4.38 9.73
CA CYS A 84 12.16 4.89 8.62
C CYS A 84 12.12 6.42 8.54
N ARG A 85 12.14 7.10 9.70
CA ARG A 85 11.94 8.55 9.83
C ARG A 85 12.81 9.41 8.90
N PRO A 86 14.11 9.16 8.69
CA PRO A 86 14.95 9.98 7.82
C PRO A 86 14.54 9.91 6.34
N HIS A 87 13.73 8.93 5.95
CA HIS A 87 13.49 8.55 4.57
C HIS A 87 12.05 8.79 4.10
N THR A 88 11.17 9.27 4.98
CA THR A 88 9.75 9.45 4.64
C THR A 88 9.10 10.61 5.39
N ARG A 89 8.00 11.12 4.84
CA ARG A 89 7.15 12.12 5.50
C ARG A 89 5.91 11.51 6.15
N TRP A 90 5.48 10.34 5.68
CA TRP A 90 4.31 9.62 6.14
C TRP A 90 4.63 8.18 6.46
N VAL A 91 3.91 7.63 7.43
CA VAL A 91 3.85 6.17 7.64
C VAL A 91 2.40 5.69 7.56
N ARG A 92 2.23 4.51 7.02
CA ARG A 92 0.95 3.81 6.99
C ARG A 92 1.03 2.61 7.92
N SER A 93 0.15 2.58 8.93
CA SER A 93 -0.10 1.42 9.79
C SER A 93 -1.34 0.66 9.34
N PHE A 94 -1.45 -0.61 9.73
CA PHE A 94 -2.48 -1.52 9.20
C PHE A 94 -3.52 -1.94 10.23
N SER A 95 -3.22 -1.82 11.53
CA SER A 95 -4.05 -2.29 12.63
C SER A 95 -4.03 -1.32 13.80
N CYS A 96 -5.08 -1.36 14.61
CA CYS A 96 -5.22 -0.61 15.85
C CYS A 96 -5.45 -1.53 17.07
N THR A 97 -4.93 -2.75 17.03
CA THR A 97 -4.94 -3.73 18.12
C THR A 97 -3.54 -4.25 18.40
N ASP A 98 -3.37 -5.06 19.43
CA ASP A 98 -2.14 -5.78 19.80
C ASP A 98 -0.88 -4.89 19.92
N GLY A 99 -1.06 -3.62 20.35
CA GLY A 99 0.00 -2.64 20.54
C GLY A 99 0.23 -1.74 19.31
N HIS A 100 -0.32 -2.08 18.13
CA HIS A 100 -0.20 -1.27 16.92
C HIS A 100 -0.87 0.10 17.02
N GLU A 101 -1.90 0.24 17.86
CA GLU A 101 -2.60 1.49 18.15
C GLU A 101 -1.68 2.61 18.68
N GLN A 102 -0.48 2.24 19.16
CA GLN A 102 0.53 3.20 19.62
C GLN A 102 1.34 3.81 18.47
N THR A 103 1.41 3.12 17.31
CA THR A 103 2.23 3.53 16.18
C THR A 103 1.94 4.95 15.69
N PRO A 104 0.66 5.38 15.52
CA PRO A 104 0.36 6.72 15.01
C PRO A 104 0.79 7.83 15.96
N ARG A 105 0.59 7.65 17.26
CA ARG A 105 1.06 8.61 18.28
C ARG A 105 2.58 8.77 18.23
N ILE A 106 3.31 7.65 18.22
CA ILE A 106 4.77 7.66 18.19
C ILE A 106 5.29 8.30 16.90
N ALA A 107 4.65 8.01 15.75
CA ALA A 107 4.98 8.62 14.49
C ALA A 107 4.82 10.16 14.52
N HIS A 108 3.72 10.67 15.08
CA HIS A 108 3.50 12.10 15.28
C HIS A 108 4.55 12.73 16.22
N GLU A 109 4.92 12.07 17.33
CA GLU A 109 5.99 12.51 18.22
C GLU A 109 7.34 12.64 17.49
N MET A 110 7.55 11.85 16.44
CA MET A 110 8.73 11.90 15.58
C MET A 110 8.60 12.87 14.40
N GLY A 111 7.47 13.57 14.25
CA GLY A 111 7.20 14.54 13.18
C GLY A 111 6.75 13.92 11.86
N LEU A 112 6.32 12.67 11.86
CA LEU A 112 5.73 11.99 10.71
C LEU A 112 4.22 12.18 10.68
N LYS A 113 3.63 12.20 9.49
CA LYS A 113 2.19 12.08 9.28
C LYS A 113 1.76 10.63 9.19
N THR A 114 0.46 10.37 9.39
CA THR A 114 -0.05 9.00 9.52
C THR A 114 -1.26 8.72 8.65
N LEU A 115 -1.22 7.58 7.97
CA LEU A 115 -2.38 6.89 7.43
C LEU A 115 -2.63 5.67 8.31
N VAL A 116 -3.72 5.70 9.07
CA VAL A 116 -4.02 4.70 10.11
C VAL A 116 -5.06 3.73 9.61
N GLY A 117 -4.72 2.44 9.54
CA GLY A 117 -5.61 1.38 9.11
C GLY A 117 -6.29 0.66 10.26
N ALA A 118 -7.57 0.33 10.07
CA ALA A 118 -8.28 -0.70 10.81
C ALA A 118 -8.30 -1.98 9.97
N TRP A 119 -7.69 -3.05 10.44
CA TRP A 119 -7.66 -4.33 9.73
C TRP A 119 -8.98 -5.07 9.90
N LEU A 120 -9.77 -5.14 8.84
CA LEU A 120 -11.03 -5.88 8.84
C LEU A 120 -10.88 -7.23 8.14
N GLY A 121 -11.56 -8.23 8.66
CA GLY A 121 -11.63 -9.59 8.13
C GLY A 121 -13.01 -10.22 8.39
N ILE A 122 -13.07 -11.54 8.41
CA ILE A 122 -14.30 -12.31 8.64
C ILE A 122 -14.75 -12.33 10.11
N ASP A 123 -13.86 -12.04 11.05
CA ASP A 123 -14.13 -12.10 12.50
C ASP A 123 -14.74 -10.77 12.98
N ALA A 124 -16.01 -10.84 13.39
CA ALA A 124 -16.74 -9.66 13.81
C ALA A 124 -16.22 -9.03 15.12
N GLU A 125 -15.68 -9.83 16.05
CA GLU A 125 -15.15 -9.32 17.32
C GLU A 125 -13.82 -8.59 17.10
N ILE A 126 -12.95 -9.13 16.23
CA ILE A 126 -11.72 -8.47 15.82
C ILE A 126 -12.05 -7.17 15.09
N ASN A 127 -13.00 -7.21 14.14
CA ASN A 127 -13.46 -6.02 13.42
C ASN A 127 -13.96 -4.93 14.36
N ALA A 128 -14.74 -5.28 15.38
CA ALA A 128 -15.24 -4.31 16.37
C ALA A 128 -14.08 -3.64 17.12
N ARG A 129 -13.11 -4.41 17.60
CA ARG A 129 -11.93 -3.87 18.30
C ARG A 129 -11.08 -2.97 17.41
N GLU A 130 -10.89 -3.35 16.15
CA GLU A 130 -10.15 -2.55 15.17
C GLU A 130 -10.84 -1.19 14.89
N LEU A 131 -12.18 -1.21 14.75
CA LEU A 131 -12.96 0.02 14.54
C LEU A 131 -12.94 0.92 15.79
N GLU A 132 -13.09 0.37 16.98
CA GLU A 132 -12.95 1.12 18.24
C GLU A 132 -11.55 1.70 18.38
N GLY A 133 -10.51 0.91 18.08
CA GLY A 133 -9.12 1.33 18.14
C GLY A 133 -8.80 2.49 17.20
N VAL A 134 -9.19 2.40 15.92
CA VAL A 134 -8.92 3.47 14.94
C VAL A 134 -9.68 4.76 15.29
N ILE A 135 -10.91 4.64 15.81
CA ILE A 135 -11.69 5.79 16.27
C ILE A 135 -11.01 6.45 17.49
N ALA A 136 -10.53 5.66 18.44
CA ALA A 136 -9.81 6.18 19.61
C ALA A 136 -8.52 6.89 19.22
N VAL A 137 -7.70 6.29 18.35
CA VAL A 137 -6.46 6.88 17.83
C VAL A 137 -6.72 8.21 17.10
N ALA A 138 -7.73 8.24 16.24
CA ALA A 138 -8.06 9.44 15.48
C ALA A 138 -8.63 10.56 16.35
N ARG A 139 -9.49 10.25 17.34
CA ARG A 139 -9.99 11.22 18.31
C ARG A 139 -8.90 11.81 19.19
N ALA A 140 -7.85 11.05 19.45
CA ALA A 140 -6.65 11.54 20.15
C ALA A 140 -5.78 12.46 19.28
N GLY A 141 -6.15 12.69 18.01
CA GLY A 141 -5.43 13.56 17.08
C GLY A 141 -4.21 12.88 16.40
N HIS A 142 -4.17 11.55 16.38
CA HIS A 142 -3.01 10.79 15.86
C HIS A 142 -3.25 10.16 14.49
N ALA A 143 -4.32 10.55 13.76
CA ALA A 143 -4.58 10.09 12.41
C ALA A 143 -4.81 11.27 11.46
N ASP A 144 -3.97 11.42 10.45
CA ASP A 144 -4.17 12.40 9.37
C ASP A 144 -5.14 11.86 8.30
N ILE A 145 -5.16 10.55 8.09
CA ILE A 145 -6.10 9.81 7.23
C ILE A 145 -6.43 8.49 7.92
N VAL A 146 -7.68 8.05 7.82
CA VAL A 146 -8.14 6.75 8.31
C VAL A 146 -8.54 5.84 7.16
N ALA A 147 -8.03 4.61 7.17
CA ALA A 147 -8.40 3.53 6.26
C ALA A 147 -9.26 2.48 6.99
N VAL A 148 -10.49 2.27 6.54
CA VAL A 148 -11.41 1.27 7.10
C VAL A 148 -11.36 0.02 6.24
N GLY A 149 -10.57 -0.95 6.65
CA GLY A 149 -10.29 -2.19 5.91
C GLY A 149 -9.18 -2.06 4.88
N ASN A 150 -8.57 -3.18 4.55
CA ASN A 150 -7.57 -3.35 3.52
C ASN A 150 -7.89 -4.61 2.70
N GLU A 151 -8.15 -4.45 1.40
CA GLU A 151 -8.44 -5.54 0.45
C GLU A 151 -9.56 -6.50 0.90
N VAL A 152 -10.54 -5.98 1.63
CA VAL A 152 -11.64 -6.75 2.22
C VAL A 152 -12.53 -7.35 1.12
N LEU A 153 -12.81 -6.55 0.07
CA LEU A 153 -13.60 -7.02 -1.06
C LEU A 153 -12.79 -7.94 -1.97
N LEU A 154 -11.49 -7.68 -2.13
CA LEU A 154 -10.58 -8.56 -2.88
C LEU A 154 -10.51 -9.94 -2.26
N ARG A 155 -10.44 -10.03 -0.93
CA ARG A 155 -10.42 -11.30 -0.19
C ARG A 155 -11.81 -11.93 -0.03
N GLY A 156 -12.88 -11.16 -0.23
CA GLY A 156 -14.25 -11.60 0.01
C GLY A 156 -14.60 -11.79 1.49
N ASP A 157 -13.94 -11.06 2.38
CA ASP A 157 -14.13 -11.17 3.83
C ASP A 157 -15.45 -10.53 4.30
N LEU A 158 -15.88 -9.46 3.64
CA LEU A 158 -17.14 -8.76 3.90
C LEU A 158 -17.87 -8.51 2.57
N THR A 159 -19.17 -8.34 2.65
CA THR A 159 -19.99 -7.82 1.56
C THR A 159 -19.78 -6.31 1.39
N GLU A 160 -20.16 -5.78 0.24
CA GLU A 160 -20.13 -4.34 -0.04
C GLU A 160 -20.95 -3.55 0.98
N ASP A 161 -22.16 -4.03 1.33
CA ASP A 161 -23.05 -3.36 2.30
C ASP A 161 -22.44 -3.33 3.70
N GLU A 162 -21.88 -4.44 4.16
CA GLU A 162 -21.18 -4.51 5.44
C GLU A 162 -20.00 -3.57 5.52
N LEU A 163 -19.21 -3.46 4.44
CA LEU A 163 -18.07 -2.55 4.38
C LEU A 163 -18.53 -1.09 4.41
N ILE A 164 -19.57 -0.73 3.63
CA ILE A 164 -20.15 0.61 3.60
C ILE A 164 -20.63 1.02 5.00
N GLU A 165 -21.35 0.12 5.71
CA GLU A 165 -21.82 0.39 7.07
C GLU A 165 -20.66 0.74 8.01
N ARG A 166 -19.54 0.02 7.93
CA ARG A 166 -18.34 0.26 8.75
C ARG A 166 -17.65 1.58 8.41
N ILE A 167 -17.52 1.89 7.12
CA ILE A 167 -16.95 3.18 6.68
C ILE A 167 -17.80 4.34 7.21
N GLU A 168 -19.12 4.27 7.03
CA GLU A 168 -20.04 5.30 7.51
C GLU A 168 -20.06 5.41 9.04
N HIS A 169 -19.95 4.29 9.76
CA HIS A 169 -19.83 4.30 11.22
C HIS A 169 -18.60 5.10 11.66
N VAL A 170 -17.43 4.84 11.08
CA VAL A 170 -16.19 5.56 11.39
C VAL A 170 -16.28 7.03 11.01
N LYS A 171 -16.84 7.35 9.84
CA LYS A 171 -17.05 8.74 9.40
C LYS A 171 -17.93 9.53 10.36
N ARG A 172 -19.04 8.95 10.81
CA ARG A 172 -19.91 9.60 11.82
C ARG A 172 -19.20 9.86 13.14
N ALA A 173 -18.28 8.96 13.52
CA ALA A 173 -17.50 9.08 14.75
C ALA A 173 -16.34 10.09 14.67
N LEU A 174 -15.88 10.45 13.46
CA LEU A 174 -14.67 11.23 13.19
C LEU A 174 -14.95 12.43 12.27
N PRO A 175 -15.82 13.37 12.64
CA PRO A 175 -16.06 14.55 11.81
C PRO A 175 -14.74 15.34 11.63
N GLY A 176 -14.38 15.61 10.35
CA GLY A 176 -13.17 16.39 10.00
C GLY A 176 -11.91 15.57 9.77
N VAL A 177 -11.90 14.26 10.04
CA VAL A 177 -10.82 13.37 9.64
C VAL A 177 -11.19 12.68 8.32
N PRO A 178 -10.34 12.72 7.27
CA PRO A 178 -10.61 12.01 6.03
C PRO A 178 -10.64 10.49 6.26
N VAL A 179 -11.75 9.85 5.89
CA VAL A 179 -11.97 8.41 6.01
C VAL A 179 -12.16 7.80 4.63
N GLY A 180 -11.50 6.68 4.37
CA GLY A 180 -11.64 5.96 3.12
C GLY A 180 -11.38 4.48 3.25
N TYR A 181 -11.24 3.83 2.10
CA TYR A 181 -11.03 2.40 1.97
C TYR A 181 -9.85 2.09 1.08
N VAL A 182 -9.16 0.99 1.37
CA VAL A 182 -8.00 0.49 0.64
C VAL A 182 -8.36 -0.80 -0.08
N ASP A 183 -8.17 -0.84 -1.40
CA ASP A 183 -8.29 -2.08 -2.17
C ASP A 183 -7.47 -2.04 -3.46
N ALA A 184 -7.45 -3.16 -4.18
CA ALA A 184 -6.84 -3.26 -5.50
C ALA A 184 -7.51 -2.30 -6.50
N TYR A 185 -6.70 -1.69 -7.37
CA TYR A 185 -7.09 -0.58 -8.27
C TYR A 185 -8.36 -0.84 -9.08
N PHE A 186 -8.62 -2.08 -9.50
CA PHE A 186 -9.76 -2.45 -10.36
C PHE A 186 -11.07 -2.66 -9.59
N LEU A 187 -11.04 -2.71 -8.25
CA LEU A 187 -12.25 -2.92 -7.45
C LEU A 187 -13.08 -1.65 -7.29
N PHE A 188 -12.47 -0.48 -7.37
CA PHE A 188 -13.21 0.79 -7.27
C PHE A 188 -14.17 1.01 -8.44
N GLU A 189 -13.86 0.50 -9.63
CA GLU A 189 -14.78 0.51 -10.77
C GLU A 189 -15.95 -0.44 -10.56
N LYS A 190 -15.71 -1.60 -9.94
CA LYS A 190 -16.73 -2.62 -9.66
C LYS A 190 -17.65 -2.25 -8.49
N HIS A 191 -17.16 -1.41 -7.57
CA HIS A 191 -17.84 -1.06 -6.32
C HIS A 191 -18.00 0.47 -6.17
N PRO A 192 -18.76 1.13 -7.09
CA PRO A 192 -18.90 2.59 -7.06
C PRO A 192 -19.61 3.09 -5.80
N ARG A 193 -20.44 2.28 -5.13
CA ARG A 193 -21.09 2.63 -3.86
C ARG A 193 -20.07 2.79 -2.73
N VAL A 194 -19.06 1.94 -2.66
CA VAL A 194 -17.94 2.08 -1.69
C VAL A 194 -17.17 3.36 -1.98
N THR A 195 -16.85 3.61 -3.26
CA THR A 195 -16.21 4.86 -3.66
C THR A 195 -17.03 6.08 -3.25
N ALA A 196 -18.36 6.02 -3.37
CA ALA A 196 -19.26 7.12 -3.03
C ALA A 196 -19.20 7.53 -1.56
N VAL A 197 -19.07 6.58 -0.64
CA VAL A 197 -19.03 6.86 0.82
C VAL A 197 -17.66 7.28 1.34
N CYS A 198 -16.57 7.00 0.60
CA CYS A 198 -15.21 7.42 0.96
C CYS A 198 -14.99 8.93 0.79
N ASP A 199 -14.20 9.55 1.67
CA ASP A 199 -13.64 10.90 1.48
C ASP A 199 -12.37 10.86 0.63
N VAL A 200 -11.61 9.79 0.74
CA VAL A 200 -10.37 9.51 0.01
C VAL A 200 -10.37 8.06 -0.48
N VAL A 201 -9.95 7.86 -1.72
CA VAL A 201 -9.80 6.54 -2.33
C VAL A 201 -8.33 6.13 -2.26
N MET A 202 -8.06 4.97 -1.69
CA MET A 202 -6.71 4.48 -1.44
C MET A 202 -6.50 3.17 -2.21
N THR A 203 -5.59 3.19 -3.19
CA THR A 203 -5.44 2.09 -4.14
C THR A 203 -4.14 1.34 -3.98
N ASN A 204 -4.23 0.02 -3.91
CA ASN A 204 -3.08 -0.87 -3.99
C ASN A 204 -2.78 -1.18 -5.46
N CYS A 205 -1.57 -0.86 -5.89
CA CYS A 205 -1.12 -0.98 -7.27
C CYS A 205 0.19 -1.78 -7.34
N TYR A 206 0.10 -3.03 -7.75
CA TYR A 206 1.25 -3.94 -7.79
C TYR A 206 1.48 -4.50 -9.20
N PRO A 207 2.26 -3.85 -10.06
CA PRO A 207 2.63 -4.39 -11.36
C PRO A 207 3.23 -5.81 -11.28
N PHE A 208 3.98 -6.10 -10.21
CA PHE A 208 4.54 -7.42 -9.98
C PHE A 208 3.47 -8.53 -9.92
N TRP A 209 2.41 -8.33 -9.14
CA TRP A 209 1.36 -9.33 -8.97
C TRP A 209 0.41 -9.45 -10.17
N GLU A 210 0.54 -8.56 -11.14
CA GLU A 210 -0.09 -8.69 -12.47
C GLU A 210 0.84 -9.38 -13.49
N GLY A 211 2.04 -9.78 -13.08
CA GLY A 211 3.03 -10.44 -13.94
C GLY A 211 3.69 -9.50 -14.94
N CYS A 212 3.67 -8.19 -14.68
CA CYS A 212 4.23 -7.17 -15.55
C CYS A 212 5.77 -7.22 -15.54
N PRO A 213 6.45 -7.27 -16.70
CA PRO A 213 7.89 -7.10 -16.74
C PRO A 213 8.33 -5.77 -16.11
N ARG A 214 9.49 -5.78 -15.42
CA ARG A 214 9.99 -4.59 -14.69
C ARG A 214 10.07 -3.34 -15.58
N GLU A 215 10.48 -3.49 -16.84
CA GLU A 215 10.61 -2.38 -17.80
C GLU A 215 9.28 -1.68 -18.09
N GLN A 216 8.17 -2.36 -17.86
CA GLN A 216 6.81 -1.85 -18.03
C GLN A 216 6.13 -1.52 -16.70
N ALA A 217 6.80 -1.72 -15.57
CA ALA A 217 6.21 -1.56 -14.25
C ALA A 217 5.69 -0.13 -14.01
N LEU A 218 6.49 0.90 -14.33
CA LEU A 218 6.06 2.29 -14.14
C LEU A 218 4.91 2.70 -15.07
N PRO A 219 4.94 2.49 -16.39
CA PRO A 219 3.78 2.76 -17.25
C PRO A 219 2.51 2.04 -16.78
N TYR A 220 2.63 0.80 -16.33
CA TYR A 220 1.49 0.04 -15.84
C TYR A 220 0.96 0.56 -14.50
N LEU A 221 1.85 0.96 -13.57
CA LEU A 221 1.48 1.63 -12.33
C LEU A 221 0.68 2.94 -12.59
N GLN A 222 1.13 3.70 -13.59
CA GLN A 222 0.43 4.92 -14.03
C GLN A 222 -0.96 4.61 -14.56
N GLN A 223 -1.12 3.54 -15.32
CA GLN A 223 -2.42 3.07 -15.82
C GLN A 223 -3.34 2.62 -14.67
N MET A 224 -2.83 1.86 -13.71
CA MET A 224 -3.59 1.44 -12.51
C MET A 224 -4.13 2.66 -11.75
N LEU A 225 -3.28 3.67 -11.52
CA LEU A 225 -3.71 4.90 -10.87
C LEU A 225 -4.76 5.66 -11.69
N ALA A 226 -4.58 5.72 -13.01
CA ALA A 226 -5.55 6.37 -13.91
C ALA A 226 -6.91 5.68 -13.87
N THR A 227 -6.95 4.34 -13.83
CA THR A 227 -8.18 3.55 -13.68
C THR A 227 -8.89 3.90 -12.35
N THR A 228 -8.14 3.92 -11.24
CA THR A 228 -8.73 4.30 -9.95
C THR A 228 -9.25 5.74 -9.96
N ARG A 229 -8.50 6.69 -10.54
CA ARG A 229 -8.92 8.11 -10.65
C ARG A 229 -10.20 8.27 -11.46
N ALA A 230 -10.36 7.52 -12.53
CA ALA A 230 -11.58 7.51 -13.32
C ALA A 230 -12.80 7.04 -12.50
N ALA A 231 -12.61 5.97 -11.69
CA ALA A 231 -13.65 5.44 -10.81
C ALA A 231 -13.93 6.33 -9.58
N ALA A 232 -12.98 7.18 -9.18
CA ALA A 232 -13.07 7.98 -7.96
C ALA A 232 -13.99 9.21 -8.07
N ALA A 233 -14.55 9.52 -9.23
CA ALA A 233 -15.49 10.62 -9.45
C ALA A 233 -15.00 11.99 -8.90
N GLY A 234 -13.72 12.30 -9.12
CA GLY A 234 -13.11 13.57 -8.70
C GLY A 234 -12.64 13.62 -7.23
N LYS A 235 -12.80 12.55 -6.47
CA LYS A 235 -12.26 12.44 -5.10
C LYS A 235 -10.74 12.36 -5.09
N ARG A 236 -10.13 12.72 -3.96
CA ARG A 236 -8.70 12.50 -3.72
C ARG A 236 -8.37 11.01 -3.85
N VAL A 237 -7.33 10.71 -4.62
CA VAL A 237 -6.82 9.34 -4.80
C VAL A 237 -5.34 9.32 -4.43
N LEU A 238 -4.94 8.35 -3.64
CA LEU A 238 -3.54 8.07 -3.35
C LEU A 238 -3.23 6.58 -3.56
N ILE A 239 -1.96 6.27 -3.84
CA ILE A 239 -1.48 4.90 -3.90
C ILE A 239 -1.12 4.48 -2.49
N SER A 240 -1.94 3.62 -1.89
CA SER A 240 -1.75 3.13 -0.52
C SER A 240 -0.68 2.05 -0.40
N GLU A 241 -0.45 1.31 -1.48
CA GLU A 241 0.65 0.34 -1.56
C GLU A 241 1.13 0.20 -3.00
N THR A 242 2.45 0.20 -3.16
CA THR A 242 3.16 -0.28 -4.36
C THR A 242 4.57 -0.70 -3.97
N GLY A 243 5.15 -1.61 -4.73
CA GLY A 243 6.49 -2.11 -4.47
C GLY A 243 6.88 -3.21 -5.44
N TRP A 244 8.11 -3.70 -5.29
CA TRP A 244 8.65 -4.81 -6.06
C TRP A 244 9.48 -5.70 -5.13
N PRO A 245 9.28 -7.02 -5.10
CA PRO A 245 10.01 -7.92 -4.20
C PRO A 245 11.48 -8.04 -4.64
N ASP A 246 12.36 -8.02 -3.66
CA ASP A 246 13.80 -8.22 -3.87
C ASP A 246 14.19 -9.71 -3.93
N GLN A 247 13.32 -10.60 -3.45
CA GLN A 247 13.51 -12.04 -3.39
C GLN A 247 12.19 -12.78 -3.65
N GLY A 248 12.28 -14.05 -3.99
CA GLY A 248 11.12 -14.92 -4.19
C GLY A 248 11.11 -15.56 -5.57
N SER A 249 9.93 -16.05 -5.98
CA SER A 249 9.72 -16.67 -7.29
C SER A 249 9.19 -15.67 -8.30
N ALA A 250 9.58 -15.85 -9.57
CA ALA A 250 8.97 -15.09 -10.67
C ALA A 250 7.47 -15.36 -10.74
N PHE A 251 6.71 -14.32 -11.10
CA PHE A 251 5.28 -14.41 -11.35
C PHE A 251 4.99 -13.93 -12.77
N HIS A 252 4.66 -14.84 -13.68
CA HIS A 252 4.55 -14.58 -15.12
C HIS A 252 5.80 -13.85 -15.67
N GLY A 253 5.66 -12.63 -16.20
CA GLY A 253 6.75 -11.82 -16.72
C GLY A 253 7.53 -11.02 -15.65
N ALA A 254 7.03 -10.99 -14.42
CA ALA A 254 7.65 -10.27 -13.32
C ALA A 254 8.70 -11.13 -12.60
N VAL A 255 9.93 -10.65 -12.52
CA VAL A 255 11.05 -11.32 -11.85
C VAL A 255 11.44 -10.52 -10.61
N PRO A 256 11.41 -11.13 -9.41
CA PRO A 256 11.91 -10.48 -8.21
C PRO A 256 13.43 -10.33 -8.28
N GLY A 257 13.98 -9.34 -7.58
CA GLY A 257 15.42 -9.15 -7.51
C GLY A 257 15.76 -7.81 -6.88
N HIS A 258 16.90 -7.78 -6.20
CA HIS A 258 17.35 -6.60 -5.47
C HIS A 258 17.50 -5.37 -6.39
N GLU A 259 18.11 -5.57 -7.55
CA GLU A 259 18.30 -4.51 -8.56
C GLU A 259 16.96 -4.04 -9.14
N ALA A 260 16.04 -4.98 -9.42
CA ALA A 260 14.72 -4.66 -9.93
C ALA A 260 13.90 -3.89 -8.88
N ALA A 261 13.98 -4.26 -7.61
CA ALA A 261 13.32 -3.57 -6.50
C ALA A 261 13.84 -2.13 -6.36
N MET A 262 15.17 -1.93 -6.34
CA MET A 262 15.78 -0.60 -6.28
C MET A 262 15.39 0.27 -7.47
N GLN A 263 15.46 -0.25 -8.68
CA GLN A 263 15.10 0.52 -9.88
C GLN A 263 13.63 0.90 -9.90
N THR A 264 12.73 -0.03 -9.54
CA THR A 264 11.29 0.25 -9.45
C THR A 264 10.99 1.32 -8.41
N PHE A 265 11.67 1.26 -7.26
CA PHE A 265 11.55 2.29 -6.22
C PHE A 265 11.99 3.67 -6.72
N ILE A 266 13.16 3.76 -7.36
CA ILE A 266 13.70 5.01 -7.91
C ILE A 266 12.76 5.60 -8.96
N ASP A 267 12.31 4.78 -9.92
CA ASP A 267 11.45 5.20 -11.02
C ASP A 267 10.10 5.71 -10.48
N THR A 268 9.51 4.99 -9.50
CA THR A 268 8.26 5.38 -8.84
C THR A 268 8.43 6.68 -8.07
N ALA A 269 9.50 6.81 -7.28
CA ALA A 269 9.76 8.03 -6.50
C ALA A 269 9.96 9.26 -7.39
N ALA A 270 10.74 9.13 -8.47
CA ALA A 270 10.99 10.21 -9.42
C ALA A 270 9.72 10.65 -10.16
N TRP A 271 8.89 9.69 -10.57
CA TRP A 271 7.59 9.99 -11.17
C TRP A 271 6.66 10.67 -10.17
N ALA A 272 6.53 10.12 -8.98
CA ALA A 272 5.64 10.64 -7.96
C ALA A 272 6.02 12.07 -7.53
N GLU A 273 7.32 12.37 -7.41
CA GLU A 273 7.82 13.71 -7.10
C GLU A 273 7.48 14.71 -8.21
N ARG A 274 7.70 14.33 -9.48
CA ARG A 274 7.44 15.20 -10.65
C ARG A 274 5.95 15.53 -10.80
N GLU A 275 5.06 14.59 -10.52
CA GLU A 275 3.62 14.72 -10.76
C GLU A 275 2.81 14.97 -9.49
N GLY A 276 3.47 15.11 -8.34
CA GLY A 276 2.80 15.36 -7.06
C GLY A 276 1.92 14.20 -6.61
N ILE A 277 2.32 12.94 -6.87
CA ILE A 277 1.56 11.75 -6.51
C ILE A 277 1.81 11.40 -5.05
N GLU A 278 0.73 11.23 -4.30
CA GLU A 278 0.77 10.69 -2.94
C GLU A 278 0.84 9.17 -3.01
N TRP A 279 1.89 8.59 -2.44
CA TRP A 279 2.11 7.15 -2.51
C TRP A 279 2.85 6.59 -1.31
N PHE A 280 2.62 5.32 -1.03
CA PHE A 280 3.31 4.58 0.01
C PHE A 280 4.05 3.39 -0.60
N HIS A 281 5.34 3.28 -0.28
CA HIS A 281 6.13 2.11 -0.64
C HIS A 281 5.85 0.97 0.33
N PHE A 282 5.59 -0.22 -0.19
CA PHE A 282 5.41 -1.45 0.58
C PHE A 282 6.62 -2.36 0.38
N ALA A 283 7.34 -2.82 1.39
CA ALA A 283 7.18 -2.60 2.81
C ALA A 283 8.52 -2.09 3.40
N ALA A 284 8.43 -1.48 4.59
CA ALA A 284 9.59 -1.05 5.38
C ALA A 284 9.64 -1.78 6.71
#